data_49125d763308b861139fd834f960a439
#
_entry.id   49125d763308b861139fd834f960a439
#
_cell.length_a   1.000
_cell.length_b   1.000
_cell.length_c   1.000
_cell.angle_alpha   90.00
_cell.angle_beta   90.00
_cell.angle_gamma   90.00
#
_symmetry.space_group_name_H-M   'P 1'
#
loop_
_entity.id
_entity.type
_entity.pdbx_description
1 polymer ?
#
loop_
_entity_poly.entity_id
_entity_poly.type
_entity_poly.pdbx_seq_one_letter_code
_entity_poly.pdbx_strand_id
1 'polypeptide(L)'
;MLRLNSVNVSYGAIQAVRDVSIEVPRGEVVTIIGANGAGKSTLLKSIVGLEPVTNGQVFLDGQDITSTPAHRRTGMGVALSPEGRGVFSDQSVRDNLLLGAYSKKTNAAQTEQKIEHFFGLFPRLRERQEQVAGTMSGGEQQMLAIARALMSEPKLLLLDEPSLGLAPLIIKDIFNTIRTLRETGLTILLVEQMANQALAVADHAYVLETGRITHQGKGSDLLNDPKVRAAYLGAH
;
A
#
# COMPACT_ATOMS: atom_id res chain seq x y z
N MET A 1 -12.97 7.00 -5.00
CA MET A 1 -12.23 7.09 -3.73
C MET A 1 -10.99 7.97 -3.92
N LEU A 2 -9.95 7.51 -4.60
CA LEU A 2 -8.76 8.29 -4.98
C LEU A 2 -8.76 8.56 -6.48
N ARG A 3 -8.36 9.77 -6.89
CA ARG A 3 -8.13 10.12 -8.30
C ARG A 3 -6.92 11.03 -8.42
N LEU A 4 -6.03 10.70 -9.33
CA LEU A 4 -4.89 11.50 -9.72
C LEU A 4 -5.16 12.06 -11.13
N ASN A 5 -4.94 13.36 -11.30
CA ASN A 5 -5.07 14.03 -12.59
C ASN A 5 -3.73 14.61 -12.97
N SER A 6 -3.10 14.06 -14.03
CA SER A 6 -1.85 14.56 -14.64
C SER A 6 -0.75 14.86 -13.60
N VAL A 7 -0.59 13.95 -12.62
CA VAL A 7 0.36 14.14 -11.51
C VAL A 7 1.80 14.02 -12.00
N ASN A 8 2.61 14.99 -11.60
CA ASN A 8 4.05 15.02 -11.85
C ASN A 8 4.80 15.16 -10.53
N VAL A 9 5.90 14.44 -10.37
CA VAL A 9 6.79 14.52 -9.21
C VAL A 9 8.23 14.53 -9.69
N SER A 10 9.03 15.48 -9.18
CA SER A 10 10.43 15.64 -9.58
C SER A 10 11.35 15.78 -8.37
N TYR A 11 12.54 15.20 -8.46
CA TYR A 11 13.67 15.37 -7.55
C TYR A 11 14.74 16.18 -8.28
N GLY A 12 14.74 17.48 -8.05
CA GLY A 12 15.60 18.39 -8.82
C GLY A 12 15.30 18.31 -10.32
N ALA A 13 16.28 17.93 -11.13
CA ALA A 13 16.15 17.78 -12.59
C ALA A 13 15.53 16.44 -13.00
N ILE A 14 15.40 15.47 -12.08
CA ILE A 14 14.88 14.12 -12.40
C ILE A 14 13.38 14.09 -12.17
N GLN A 15 12.63 13.94 -13.27
CA GLN A 15 11.18 13.75 -13.20
C GLN A 15 10.86 12.26 -13.03
N ALA A 16 10.52 11.86 -11.80
CA ALA A 16 10.26 10.47 -11.42
C ALA A 16 8.84 10.01 -11.77
N VAL A 17 7.85 10.93 -11.75
CA VAL A 17 6.46 10.69 -12.16
C VAL A 17 6.09 11.75 -13.18
N ARG A 18 5.49 11.31 -14.31
CA ARG A 18 5.27 12.14 -15.50
C ARG A 18 3.83 11.98 -16.01
N ASP A 19 3.00 12.99 -15.77
CA ASP A 19 1.63 13.07 -16.29
C ASP A 19 0.80 11.82 -15.95
N VAL A 20 0.86 11.37 -14.71
CA VAL A 20 0.16 10.16 -14.26
C VAL A 20 -1.27 10.49 -13.85
N SER A 21 -2.22 9.82 -14.52
CA SER A 21 -3.64 9.87 -14.17
C SER A 21 -4.12 8.46 -13.87
N ILE A 22 -4.65 8.24 -12.66
CA ILE A 22 -5.21 6.96 -12.21
C ILE A 22 -6.46 7.19 -11.37
N GLU A 23 -7.31 6.17 -11.30
CA GLU A 23 -8.46 6.13 -10.43
C GLU A 23 -8.42 4.87 -9.54
N VAL A 24 -8.80 5.03 -8.28
CA VAL A 24 -8.98 3.93 -7.33
C VAL A 24 -10.41 4.02 -6.81
N PRO A 25 -11.34 3.21 -7.33
CA PRO A 25 -12.71 3.15 -6.85
C PRO A 25 -12.80 2.68 -5.40
N ARG A 26 -13.90 3.00 -4.72
CA ARG A 26 -14.10 2.58 -3.32
C ARG A 26 -14.33 1.07 -3.23
N GLY A 27 -13.67 0.42 -2.27
CA GLY A 27 -13.80 -1.02 -2.00
C GLY A 27 -13.10 -1.91 -3.01
N GLU A 28 -12.30 -1.35 -3.92
CA GLU A 28 -11.53 -2.10 -4.89
C GLU A 28 -10.05 -2.20 -4.52
N VAL A 29 -9.40 -3.23 -5.04
CA VAL A 29 -7.94 -3.35 -5.10
C VAL A 29 -7.48 -2.87 -6.47
N VAL A 30 -6.74 -1.77 -6.49
CA VAL A 30 -6.06 -1.28 -7.68
C VAL A 30 -4.57 -1.54 -7.53
N THR A 31 -3.92 -2.08 -8.55
CA THR A 31 -2.48 -2.30 -8.52
C THR A 31 -1.73 -1.44 -9.55
N ILE A 32 -0.52 -1.02 -9.18
CA ILE A 32 0.44 -0.41 -10.10
C ILE A 32 1.64 -1.34 -10.17
N ILE A 33 1.85 -1.97 -11.31
CA ILE A 33 3.02 -2.80 -11.57
C ILE A 33 4.06 -2.03 -12.38
N GLY A 34 5.33 -2.41 -12.25
CA GLY A 34 6.43 -1.80 -12.98
C GLY A 34 7.78 -2.21 -12.43
N ALA A 35 8.83 -2.03 -13.21
CA ALA A 35 10.21 -2.32 -12.82
C ALA A 35 10.68 -1.41 -11.66
N ASN A 36 11.82 -1.79 -11.03
CA ASN A 36 12.47 -0.92 -10.06
C ASN A 36 12.89 0.39 -10.72
N GLY A 37 12.67 1.51 -10.03
CA GLY A 37 12.94 2.84 -10.56
C GLY A 37 11.84 3.39 -11.50
N ALA A 38 10.74 2.67 -11.75
CA ALA A 38 9.65 3.15 -12.60
C ALA A 38 8.89 4.36 -12.02
N GLY A 39 9.07 4.69 -10.72
CA GLY A 39 8.40 5.81 -10.05
C GLY A 39 7.26 5.39 -9.10
N LYS A 40 7.07 4.09 -8.86
CA LYS A 40 5.97 3.53 -8.05
C LYS A 40 5.91 4.09 -6.63
N SER A 41 6.98 3.92 -5.84
CA SER A 41 7.07 4.42 -4.46
C SER A 41 7.00 5.95 -4.39
N THR A 42 7.54 6.65 -5.39
CA THR A 42 7.42 8.12 -5.51
C THR A 42 5.96 8.53 -5.66
N LEU A 43 5.21 7.82 -6.49
CA LEU A 43 3.77 8.07 -6.66
C LEU A 43 3.00 7.84 -5.37
N LEU A 44 3.25 6.73 -4.64
CA LEU A 44 2.63 6.49 -3.33
C LEU A 44 2.99 7.59 -2.32
N LYS A 45 4.27 7.99 -2.24
CA LYS A 45 4.73 9.07 -1.36
C LYS A 45 4.05 10.40 -1.68
N SER A 46 3.78 10.69 -2.96
CA SER A 46 3.04 11.90 -3.34
C SER A 46 1.57 11.85 -2.91
N ILE A 47 0.94 10.66 -2.97
CA ILE A 47 -0.45 10.47 -2.51
C ILE A 47 -0.57 10.67 -1.01
N VAL A 48 0.40 10.24 -0.20
CA VAL A 48 0.39 10.47 1.26
C VAL A 48 0.94 11.84 1.66
N GLY A 49 1.50 12.61 0.72
CA GLY A 49 2.03 13.96 0.98
C GLY A 49 3.43 14.00 1.58
N LEU A 50 4.19 12.91 1.45
CA LEU A 50 5.61 12.83 1.82
C LEU A 50 6.52 13.42 0.73
N GLU A 51 6.07 13.36 -0.53
CA GLU A 51 6.73 14.01 -1.66
C GLU A 51 5.77 15.03 -2.28
N PRO A 52 6.25 16.23 -2.63
CA PRO A 52 5.41 17.25 -3.22
C PRO A 52 5.05 16.91 -4.66
N VAL A 53 3.79 17.13 -5.03
CA VAL A 53 3.34 17.13 -6.43
C VAL A 53 3.82 18.42 -7.09
N THR A 54 4.61 18.30 -8.16
CA THR A 54 5.14 19.48 -8.88
C THR A 54 4.14 20.06 -9.87
N ASN A 55 3.24 19.23 -10.42
CA ASN A 55 2.12 19.64 -11.27
C ASN A 55 1.03 18.55 -11.23
N GLY A 56 -0.23 18.91 -11.52
CA GLY A 56 -1.38 18.03 -11.44
C GLY A 56 -2.07 18.07 -10.08
N GLN A 57 -3.00 17.16 -9.86
CA GLN A 57 -3.87 17.19 -8.69
C GLN A 57 -4.13 15.79 -8.13
N VAL A 58 -4.25 15.70 -6.81
CA VAL A 58 -4.63 14.49 -6.07
C VAL A 58 -5.97 14.74 -5.36
N PHE A 59 -6.97 13.93 -5.66
CA PHE A 59 -8.29 14.01 -5.05
C PHE A 59 -8.57 12.77 -4.19
N LEU A 60 -9.05 13.01 -2.97
CA LEU A 60 -9.57 11.99 -2.06
C LEU A 60 -11.05 12.27 -1.77
N ASP A 61 -11.93 11.32 -2.09
CA ASP A 61 -13.38 11.49 -1.98
C ASP A 61 -13.92 12.79 -2.63
N GLY A 62 -13.34 13.16 -3.77
CA GLY A 62 -13.70 14.39 -4.50
C GLY A 62 -13.08 15.68 -3.97
N GLN A 63 -12.42 15.64 -2.80
CA GLN A 63 -11.70 16.77 -2.24
C GLN A 63 -10.27 16.83 -2.79
N ASP A 64 -9.84 17.99 -3.27
CA ASP A 64 -8.43 18.22 -3.65
C ASP A 64 -7.56 18.24 -2.38
N ILE A 65 -6.61 17.30 -2.31
CA ILE A 65 -5.66 17.17 -1.20
C ILE A 65 -4.22 17.45 -1.63
N THR A 66 -4.00 17.98 -2.83
CA THR A 66 -2.68 18.15 -3.43
C THR A 66 -1.70 18.88 -2.52
N SER A 67 -2.13 19.98 -1.91
CA SER A 67 -1.34 20.78 -0.96
C SER A 67 -1.53 20.38 0.52
N THR A 68 -2.36 19.36 0.81
CA THR A 68 -2.62 18.94 2.18
C THR A 68 -1.40 18.21 2.75
N PRO A 69 -0.86 18.62 3.92
CA PRO A 69 0.31 17.97 4.49
C PRO A 69 0.02 16.54 4.97
N ALA A 70 1.05 15.67 4.95
CA ALA A 70 0.94 14.23 5.21
C ALA A 70 0.18 13.89 6.50
N HIS A 71 0.49 14.56 7.62
CA HIS A 71 -0.16 14.30 8.91
C HIS A 71 -1.69 14.55 8.89
N ARG A 72 -2.17 15.45 8.03
CA ARG A 72 -3.63 15.67 7.86
C ARG A 72 -4.26 14.61 6.97
N ARG A 73 -3.54 14.10 5.95
CA ARG A 73 -4.06 13.04 5.07
C ARG A 73 -4.31 11.74 5.84
N THR A 74 -3.49 11.42 6.85
CA THR A 74 -3.75 10.30 7.76
C THR A 74 -5.08 10.48 8.50
N GLY A 75 -5.37 11.69 8.99
CA GLY A 75 -6.66 12.02 9.61
C GLY A 75 -7.85 11.91 8.65
N MET A 76 -7.64 12.06 7.34
CA MET A 76 -8.66 11.89 6.29
C MET A 76 -8.90 10.41 5.92
N GLY A 77 -8.10 9.49 6.48
CA GLY A 77 -8.27 8.05 6.28
C GLY A 77 -7.33 7.45 5.23
N VAL A 78 -6.17 8.05 4.98
CA VAL A 78 -5.12 7.47 4.14
C VAL A 78 -4.04 6.87 5.04
N ALA A 79 -3.68 5.61 4.81
CA ALA A 79 -2.56 4.96 5.50
C ALA A 79 -1.59 4.33 4.49
N LEU A 80 -0.31 4.30 4.83
CA LEU A 80 0.76 3.71 4.03
C LEU A 80 1.50 2.65 4.86
N SER A 81 1.64 1.45 4.28
CA SER A 81 2.65 0.48 4.66
C SER A 81 3.82 0.64 3.67
N PRO A 82 4.94 1.24 4.08
CA PRO A 82 6.03 1.57 3.18
C PRO A 82 6.86 0.34 2.79
N GLU A 83 7.62 0.45 1.72
CA GLU A 83 8.72 -0.46 1.40
C GLU A 83 9.68 -0.57 2.60
N GLY A 84 10.30 -1.76 2.79
CA GLY A 84 11.22 -2.00 3.90
C GLY A 84 10.53 -2.16 5.27
N ARG A 85 9.19 -2.41 5.26
CA ARG A 85 8.36 -2.72 6.44
C ARG A 85 8.15 -1.54 7.39
N GLY A 86 9.19 -0.78 7.69
CA GLY A 86 9.16 0.43 8.54
C GLY A 86 8.63 0.18 9.96
N VAL A 87 8.77 -1.04 10.52
CA VAL A 87 8.41 -1.32 11.91
C VAL A 87 9.35 -0.60 12.89
N PHE A 88 8.86 -0.26 14.06
CA PHE A 88 9.71 0.24 15.13
C PHE A 88 10.42 -0.96 15.77
N SER A 89 11.66 -1.19 15.34
CA SER A 89 12.44 -2.41 15.63
C SER A 89 12.70 -2.62 17.12
N ASP A 90 12.81 -1.55 17.89
CA ASP A 90 13.11 -1.57 19.33
C ASP A 90 11.85 -1.67 20.20
N GLN A 91 10.67 -1.65 19.60
CA GLN A 91 9.38 -1.75 20.26
C GLN A 91 8.81 -3.16 20.13
N SER A 92 7.93 -3.53 21.06
CA SER A 92 7.18 -4.79 20.94
C SER A 92 6.20 -4.77 19.75
N VAL A 93 5.71 -5.94 19.36
CA VAL A 93 4.60 -6.07 18.39
C VAL A 93 3.41 -5.24 18.84
N ARG A 94 3.03 -5.37 20.12
CA ARG A 94 1.90 -4.64 20.71
C ARG A 94 2.11 -3.12 20.67
N ASP A 95 3.31 -2.63 21.01
CA ASP A 95 3.61 -1.20 20.97
C ASP A 95 3.56 -0.65 19.54
N ASN A 96 4.03 -1.42 18.54
CA ASN A 96 3.88 -1.07 17.15
C ASN A 96 2.41 -0.86 16.75
N LEU A 97 1.51 -1.73 17.20
CA LEU A 97 0.07 -1.58 16.95
C LEU A 97 -0.50 -0.36 17.66
N LEU A 98 -0.13 -0.12 18.92
CA LEU A 98 -0.54 1.08 19.67
C LEU A 98 -0.13 2.37 18.95
N LEU A 99 1.12 2.43 18.44
CA LEU A 99 1.60 3.57 17.66
C LEU A 99 0.78 3.78 16.36
N GLY A 100 0.29 2.70 15.73
CA GLY A 100 -0.60 2.78 14.58
C GLY A 100 -1.95 3.46 14.88
N ALA A 101 -2.45 3.33 16.10
CA ALA A 101 -3.69 3.97 16.54
C ALA A 101 -3.55 5.45 16.92
N TYR A 102 -2.33 5.99 16.99
CA TYR A 102 -2.05 7.35 17.49
C TYR A 102 -2.86 8.47 16.83
N SER A 103 -3.15 8.32 15.53
CA SER A 103 -3.94 9.31 14.78
C SER A 103 -5.42 9.36 15.15
N LYS A 104 -5.92 8.37 15.88
CA LYS A 104 -7.32 8.23 16.28
C LYS A 104 -7.54 8.66 17.72
N LYS A 105 -8.55 9.48 17.95
CA LYS A 105 -9.00 9.83 19.29
C LYS A 105 -9.85 8.68 19.88
N THR A 106 -9.18 7.56 20.24
CA THR A 106 -9.80 6.41 20.87
C THR A 106 -9.39 6.33 22.34
N ASN A 107 -10.29 5.83 23.21
CA ASN A 107 -9.91 5.50 24.58
C ASN A 107 -9.16 4.14 24.64
N ALA A 108 -8.58 3.83 25.79
CA ALA A 108 -7.79 2.60 25.97
C ALA A 108 -8.58 1.33 25.64
N ALA A 109 -9.85 1.24 26.04
CA ALA A 109 -10.70 0.08 25.78
C ALA A 109 -10.98 -0.12 24.30
N GLN A 110 -11.24 0.95 23.56
CA GLN A 110 -11.46 0.90 22.10
C GLN A 110 -10.18 0.51 21.36
N THR A 111 -9.03 1.02 21.83
CA THR A 111 -7.73 0.65 21.24
C THR A 111 -7.43 -0.83 21.48
N GLU A 112 -7.73 -1.34 22.67
CA GLU A 112 -7.56 -2.76 23.00
C GLU A 112 -8.44 -3.66 22.12
N GLN A 113 -9.71 -3.31 21.95
CA GLN A 113 -10.61 -4.02 21.05
C GLN A 113 -10.06 -4.11 19.61
N LYS A 114 -9.44 -3.03 19.11
CA LYS A 114 -8.81 -3.03 17.78
C LYS A 114 -7.61 -3.95 17.73
N ILE A 115 -6.73 -3.90 18.73
CA ILE A 115 -5.58 -4.81 18.80
C ILE A 115 -6.05 -6.26 18.78
N GLU A 116 -7.06 -6.61 19.57
CA GLU A 116 -7.63 -7.95 19.60
C GLU A 116 -8.24 -8.36 18.25
N HIS A 117 -8.92 -7.44 17.56
CA HIS A 117 -9.43 -7.67 16.22
C HIS A 117 -8.30 -8.00 15.23
N PHE A 118 -7.21 -7.22 15.22
CA PHE A 118 -6.08 -7.48 14.33
C PHE A 118 -5.29 -8.72 14.73
N PHE A 119 -5.21 -9.07 16.00
CA PHE A 119 -4.68 -10.36 16.44
C PHE A 119 -5.52 -11.54 15.95
N GLY A 120 -6.83 -11.36 15.75
CA GLY A 120 -7.68 -12.34 15.08
C GLY A 120 -7.34 -12.52 13.59
N LEU A 121 -7.00 -11.43 12.88
CA LEU A 121 -6.58 -11.46 11.48
C LEU A 121 -5.13 -11.94 11.30
N PHE A 122 -4.27 -11.70 12.29
CA PHE A 122 -2.85 -12.02 12.28
C PHE A 122 -2.46 -12.85 13.53
N PRO A 123 -2.84 -14.14 13.62
CA PRO A 123 -2.62 -14.95 14.83
C PRO A 123 -1.16 -15.03 15.27
N ARG A 124 -0.22 -15.01 14.31
CA ARG A 124 1.22 -15.02 14.63
C ARG A 124 1.67 -13.77 15.37
N LEU A 125 1.05 -12.62 15.13
CA LEU A 125 1.34 -11.40 15.89
C LEU A 125 0.82 -11.51 17.33
N ARG A 126 -0.32 -12.18 17.54
CA ARG A 126 -0.84 -12.45 18.88
C ARG A 126 0.12 -13.30 19.71
N GLU A 127 0.62 -14.41 19.14
CA GLU A 127 1.55 -15.32 19.80
C GLU A 127 2.84 -14.62 20.27
N ARG A 128 3.18 -13.50 19.61
CA ARG A 128 4.44 -12.76 19.77
C ARG A 128 4.24 -11.32 20.22
N GLN A 129 3.10 -10.99 20.83
CA GLN A 129 2.71 -9.61 21.13
C GLN A 129 3.74 -8.83 21.95
N GLU A 130 4.45 -9.51 22.88
CA GLU A 130 5.49 -8.92 23.72
C GLU A 130 6.90 -9.01 23.09
N GLN A 131 7.04 -9.68 21.94
CA GLN A 131 8.32 -9.83 21.29
C GLN A 131 8.74 -8.50 20.63
N VAL A 132 10.03 -8.17 20.73
CA VAL A 132 10.65 -7.02 20.08
C VAL A 132 10.59 -7.22 18.56
N ALA A 133 9.99 -6.27 17.84
CA ALA A 133 9.67 -6.40 16.42
C ALA A 133 10.91 -6.62 15.53
N GLY A 134 12.07 -6.06 15.90
CA GLY A 134 13.33 -6.25 15.19
C GLY A 134 13.83 -7.70 15.17
N THR A 135 13.38 -8.54 16.12
CA THR A 135 13.79 -9.96 16.23
C THR A 135 12.87 -10.92 15.47
N MET A 136 11.80 -10.41 14.86
CA MET A 136 10.84 -11.19 14.08
C MET A 136 11.37 -11.51 12.68
N SER A 137 10.84 -12.57 12.06
CA SER A 137 11.10 -12.85 10.65
C SER A 137 10.60 -11.71 9.74
N GLY A 138 11.19 -11.60 8.55
CA GLY A 138 10.79 -10.56 7.60
C GLY A 138 9.31 -10.58 7.23
N GLY A 139 8.71 -11.77 7.13
CA GLY A 139 7.28 -11.91 6.86
C GLY A 139 6.40 -11.46 8.02
N GLU A 140 6.77 -11.78 9.25
CA GLU A 140 6.06 -11.32 10.45
C GLU A 140 6.16 -9.79 10.60
N GLN A 141 7.33 -9.21 10.33
CA GLN A 141 7.51 -7.76 10.31
C GLN A 141 6.62 -7.09 9.23
N GLN A 142 6.48 -7.71 8.06
CA GLN A 142 5.61 -7.21 7.00
C GLN A 142 4.13 -7.25 7.41
N MET A 143 3.70 -8.35 8.02
CA MET A 143 2.33 -8.46 8.57
C MET A 143 2.09 -7.42 9.68
N LEU A 144 3.08 -7.18 10.53
CA LEU A 144 3.02 -6.15 11.57
C LEU A 144 2.92 -4.73 10.95
N ALA A 145 3.67 -4.44 9.89
CA ALA A 145 3.59 -3.15 9.19
C ALA A 145 2.20 -2.89 8.60
N ILE A 146 1.60 -3.91 7.98
CA ILE A 146 0.23 -3.86 7.46
C ILE A 146 -0.77 -3.67 8.62
N ALA A 147 -0.69 -4.50 9.67
CA ALA A 147 -1.57 -4.41 10.83
C ALA A 147 -1.49 -3.03 11.51
N ARG A 148 -0.28 -2.48 11.65
CA ARG A 148 -0.06 -1.13 12.21
C ARG A 148 -0.71 -0.05 11.35
N ALA A 149 -0.61 -0.13 10.02
CA ALA A 149 -1.28 0.81 9.13
C ALA A 149 -2.81 0.74 9.27
N LEU A 150 -3.35 -0.47 9.43
CA LEU A 150 -4.79 -0.72 9.64
C LEU A 150 -5.32 -0.21 10.99
N MET A 151 -4.47 -0.10 12.03
CA MET A 151 -4.87 0.46 13.32
C MET A 151 -5.41 1.90 13.22
N SER A 152 -5.03 2.63 12.18
CA SER A 152 -5.59 3.96 11.88
C SER A 152 -6.99 3.91 11.26
N GLU A 153 -7.60 2.73 11.04
CA GLU A 153 -8.89 2.52 10.36
C GLU A 153 -8.97 3.33 9.06
N PRO A 154 -8.08 3.06 8.11
CA PRO A 154 -8.02 3.84 6.89
C PRO A 154 -9.21 3.54 5.98
N LYS A 155 -9.61 4.52 5.17
CA LYS A 155 -10.51 4.33 4.03
C LYS A 155 -9.75 3.86 2.80
N LEU A 156 -8.47 4.24 2.72
CA LEU A 156 -7.53 3.90 1.65
C LEU A 156 -6.21 3.42 2.26
N LEU A 157 -5.88 2.16 2.02
CA LEU A 157 -4.60 1.56 2.38
C LEU A 157 -3.67 1.55 1.16
N LEU A 158 -2.49 2.11 1.32
CA LEU A 158 -1.43 2.09 0.32
C LEU A 158 -0.38 1.06 0.76
N LEU A 159 -0.01 0.14 -0.15
CA LEU A 159 0.97 -0.91 0.10
C LEU A 159 2.12 -0.76 -0.90
N ASP A 160 3.32 -0.52 -0.41
CA ASP A 160 4.53 -0.33 -1.22
C ASP A 160 5.41 -1.58 -1.18
N GLU A 161 5.35 -2.37 -2.24
CA GLU A 161 6.09 -3.62 -2.46
C GLU A 161 6.06 -4.58 -1.25
N PRO A 162 4.86 -4.93 -0.74
CA PRO A 162 4.75 -5.72 0.48
C PRO A 162 5.33 -7.14 0.37
N SER A 163 5.56 -7.65 -0.84
CA SER A 163 6.13 -8.99 -1.07
C SER A 163 7.66 -9.01 -1.19
N LEU A 164 8.32 -7.84 -1.24
CA LEU A 164 9.74 -7.72 -1.55
C LEU A 164 10.63 -8.47 -0.55
N GLY A 165 11.49 -9.36 -1.08
CA GLY A 165 12.50 -10.08 -0.29
C GLY A 165 11.93 -11.14 0.66
N LEU A 166 10.71 -11.62 0.41
CA LEU A 166 10.05 -12.62 1.25
C LEU A 166 10.00 -14.00 0.59
N ALA A 167 9.86 -15.04 1.43
CA ALA A 167 9.71 -16.41 0.97
C ALA A 167 8.35 -16.62 0.28
N PRO A 168 8.24 -17.53 -0.72
CA PRO A 168 7.02 -17.74 -1.50
C PRO A 168 5.77 -18.01 -0.68
N LEU A 169 5.88 -18.76 0.42
CA LEU A 169 4.75 -19.03 1.30
C LEU A 169 4.20 -17.75 1.96
N ILE A 170 5.10 -16.90 2.44
CA ILE A 170 4.75 -15.62 3.08
C ILE A 170 4.12 -14.67 2.06
N ILE A 171 4.66 -14.63 0.83
CA ILE A 171 4.07 -13.85 -0.26
C ILE A 171 2.60 -14.25 -0.47
N LYS A 172 2.32 -15.56 -0.53
CA LYS A 172 0.95 -16.07 -0.65
C LYS A 172 0.06 -15.60 0.50
N ASP A 173 0.57 -15.62 1.74
CA ASP A 173 -0.18 -15.17 2.92
C ASP A 173 -0.49 -13.66 2.86
N ILE A 174 0.45 -12.83 2.39
CA ILE A 174 0.24 -11.40 2.18
C ILE A 174 -0.88 -11.16 1.15
N PHE A 175 -0.84 -11.82 -0.01
CA PHE A 175 -1.87 -11.65 -1.02
C PHE A 175 -3.23 -12.19 -0.58
N ASN A 176 -3.28 -13.26 0.22
CA ASN A 176 -4.50 -13.73 0.87
C ASN A 176 -5.05 -12.68 1.85
N THR A 177 -4.17 -12.07 2.65
CA THR A 177 -4.56 -10.97 3.56
C THR A 177 -5.15 -9.79 2.77
N ILE A 178 -4.55 -9.39 1.64
CA ILE A 178 -5.08 -8.33 0.78
C ILE A 178 -6.50 -8.67 0.29
N ARG A 179 -6.75 -9.93 -0.13
CA ARG A 179 -8.10 -10.39 -0.52
C ARG A 179 -9.10 -10.28 0.63
N THR A 180 -8.73 -10.77 1.82
CA THR A 180 -9.58 -10.68 3.02
C THR A 180 -9.90 -9.23 3.36
N LEU A 181 -8.91 -8.34 3.33
CA LEU A 181 -9.12 -6.91 3.58
C LEU A 181 -10.06 -6.27 2.55
N ARG A 182 -9.93 -6.62 1.26
CA ARG A 182 -10.85 -6.19 0.21
C ARG A 182 -12.29 -6.62 0.50
N GLU A 183 -12.49 -7.86 0.96
CA GLU A 183 -13.83 -8.39 1.31
C GLU A 183 -14.50 -7.62 2.45
N THR A 184 -13.72 -6.95 3.31
CA THR A 184 -14.26 -6.01 4.32
C THR A 184 -14.71 -4.66 3.74
N GLY A 185 -14.52 -4.43 2.44
CA GLY A 185 -14.82 -3.15 1.76
C GLY A 185 -13.70 -2.11 1.84
N LEU A 186 -12.51 -2.48 2.32
CA LEU A 186 -11.35 -1.59 2.34
C LEU A 186 -10.87 -1.30 0.91
N THR A 187 -10.60 -0.04 0.61
CA THR A 187 -9.98 0.38 -0.64
C THR A 187 -8.46 0.22 -0.53
N ILE A 188 -7.83 -0.43 -1.51
CA ILE A 188 -6.39 -0.71 -1.49
C ILE A 188 -5.74 -0.25 -2.79
N LEU A 189 -4.66 0.51 -2.69
CA LEU A 189 -3.73 0.76 -3.79
C LEU A 189 -2.43 0.03 -3.50
N LEU A 190 -2.17 -0.99 -4.30
CA LEU A 190 -1.00 -1.87 -4.20
C LEU A 190 0.03 -1.48 -5.25
N VAL A 191 1.25 -1.30 -4.85
CA VAL A 191 2.40 -1.16 -5.76
C VAL A 191 3.26 -2.39 -5.63
N GLU A 192 3.60 -3.03 -6.76
CA GLU A 192 4.33 -4.29 -6.77
C GLU A 192 5.24 -4.44 -8.00
N GLN A 193 6.31 -5.20 -7.80
CA GLN A 193 7.13 -5.73 -8.88
C GLN A 193 6.68 -7.13 -9.30
N MET A 194 6.13 -7.92 -8.37
CA MET A 194 5.63 -9.28 -8.62
C MET A 194 4.27 -9.25 -9.33
N ALA A 195 4.30 -8.94 -10.64
CA ALA A 195 3.11 -8.65 -11.43
C ALA A 195 2.06 -9.77 -11.44
N ASN A 196 2.47 -11.05 -11.47
CA ASN A 196 1.53 -12.18 -11.47
C ASN A 196 0.58 -12.16 -10.26
N GLN A 197 1.13 -12.02 -9.05
CA GLN A 197 0.34 -12.03 -7.82
C GLN A 197 -0.48 -10.75 -7.68
N ALA A 198 0.10 -9.61 -8.04
CA ALA A 198 -0.57 -8.30 -7.97
C ALA A 198 -1.78 -8.24 -8.91
N LEU A 199 -1.62 -8.65 -10.17
CA LEU A 199 -2.70 -8.70 -11.15
C LEU A 199 -3.81 -9.69 -10.77
N ALA A 200 -3.44 -10.83 -10.14
CA ALA A 200 -4.40 -11.86 -9.71
C ALA A 200 -5.33 -11.41 -8.57
N VAL A 201 -4.99 -10.36 -7.83
CA VAL A 201 -5.82 -9.82 -6.73
C VAL A 201 -6.49 -8.51 -7.09
N ALA A 202 -6.08 -7.87 -8.19
CA ALA A 202 -6.52 -6.53 -8.57
C ALA A 202 -7.82 -6.55 -9.36
N ASP A 203 -8.73 -5.63 -9.02
CA ASP A 203 -9.92 -5.30 -9.83
C ASP A 203 -9.51 -4.52 -11.07
N HIS A 204 -8.58 -3.56 -10.89
CA HIS A 204 -8.01 -2.75 -11.96
C HIS A 204 -6.49 -2.62 -11.76
N ALA A 205 -5.76 -2.47 -12.85
CA ALA A 205 -4.31 -2.36 -12.81
C ALA A 205 -3.77 -1.34 -13.81
N TYR A 206 -2.65 -0.76 -13.44
CA TYR A 206 -1.86 0.16 -14.25
C TYR A 206 -0.43 -0.37 -14.38
N VAL A 207 0.16 -0.21 -15.56
CA VAL A 207 1.59 -0.48 -15.79
C VAL A 207 2.32 0.84 -15.84
N LEU A 208 3.27 1.03 -14.93
CA LEU A 208 4.10 2.23 -14.83
C LEU A 208 5.50 1.95 -15.38
N GLU A 209 5.90 2.70 -16.41
CA GLU A 209 7.22 2.61 -17.03
C GLU A 209 7.84 4.01 -17.12
N THR A 210 9.02 4.16 -16.55
CA THR A 210 9.79 5.43 -16.60
C THR A 210 8.94 6.65 -16.23
N GLY A 211 8.11 6.50 -15.20
CA GLY A 211 7.25 7.54 -14.67
C GLY A 211 5.92 7.75 -15.39
N ARG A 212 5.57 6.95 -16.40
CA ARG A 212 4.33 7.07 -17.18
C ARG A 212 3.48 5.82 -17.13
N ILE A 213 2.16 5.97 -17.20
CA ILE A 213 1.26 4.82 -17.40
C ILE A 213 1.30 4.43 -18.88
N THR A 214 1.66 3.18 -19.16
CA THR A 214 1.76 2.63 -20.53
C THR A 214 0.59 1.71 -20.87
N HIS A 215 0.07 0.98 -19.88
CA HIS A 215 -1.09 0.10 -20.03
C HIS A 215 -2.00 0.21 -18.81
N GLN A 216 -3.28 -0.03 -19.02
CA GLN A 216 -4.27 -0.09 -17.92
C GLN A 216 -5.44 -0.99 -18.32
N GLY A 217 -6.11 -1.59 -17.34
CA GLY A 217 -7.24 -2.46 -17.56
C GLY A 217 -7.60 -3.26 -16.32
N LYS A 218 -8.51 -4.21 -16.45
CA LYS A 218 -8.79 -5.17 -15.37
C LYS A 218 -7.56 -6.02 -15.10
N GLY A 219 -7.32 -6.38 -13.85
CA GLY A 219 -6.18 -7.24 -13.49
C GLY A 219 -6.16 -8.54 -14.28
N SER A 220 -7.32 -9.19 -14.45
CA SER A 220 -7.49 -10.42 -15.26
C SER A 220 -7.11 -10.24 -16.73
N ASP A 221 -7.40 -9.07 -17.31
CA ASP A 221 -7.15 -8.82 -18.73
C ASP A 221 -5.64 -8.58 -18.94
N LEU A 222 -5.01 -7.78 -18.08
CA LEU A 222 -3.56 -7.53 -18.14
C LEU A 222 -2.73 -8.79 -17.83
N LEU A 223 -3.24 -9.69 -16.98
CA LEU A 223 -2.60 -10.98 -16.72
C LEU A 223 -2.48 -11.85 -17.98
N ASN A 224 -3.40 -11.67 -18.93
CA ASN A 224 -3.45 -12.39 -20.19
C ASN A 224 -2.92 -11.57 -21.38
N ASP A 225 -2.57 -10.30 -21.20
CA ASP A 225 -2.05 -9.45 -22.26
C ASP A 225 -0.65 -9.91 -22.69
N PRO A 226 -0.41 -10.21 -23.99
CA PRO A 226 0.89 -10.71 -24.47
C PRO A 226 2.05 -9.76 -24.20
N LYS A 227 1.84 -8.44 -24.26
CA LYS A 227 2.89 -7.44 -24.02
C LYS A 227 3.26 -7.37 -22.55
N VAL A 228 2.26 -7.37 -21.66
CA VAL A 228 2.46 -7.38 -20.20
C VAL A 228 3.14 -8.69 -19.79
N ARG A 229 2.72 -9.82 -20.35
CA ARG A 229 3.33 -11.13 -20.10
C ARG A 229 4.81 -11.15 -20.51
N ALA A 230 5.13 -10.69 -21.70
CA ALA A 230 6.51 -10.66 -22.17
C ALA A 230 7.42 -9.74 -21.34
N ALA A 231 6.90 -8.61 -20.85
CA ALA A 231 7.68 -7.61 -20.12
C ALA A 231 7.80 -7.92 -18.60
N TYR A 232 6.74 -8.48 -17.97
CA TYR A 232 6.63 -8.52 -16.51
C TYR A 232 6.33 -9.90 -15.93
N LEU A 233 5.82 -10.88 -16.71
CA LEU A 233 5.36 -12.17 -16.18
C LEU A 233 6.32 -13.32 -16.47
N GLY A 234 7.41 -13.08 -17.20
CA GLY A 234 8.34 -14.11 -17.68
C GLY A 234 7.70 -14.92 -18.82
N ALA A 235 8.39 -15.04 -19.94
CA ALA A 235 8.02 -16.01 -20.98
C ALA A 235 8.31 -17.41 -20.45
N HIS A 236 7.27 -18.18 -20.14
CA HIS A 236 7.33 -19.65 -20.02
C HIS A 236 6.44 -20.24 -21.09
#